data_170c25f0f160116602aca3fa25626083
#
_entry.id   170c25f0f160116602aca3fa25626083
#
_cell.length_a   1.000
_cell.length_b   1.000
_cell.length_c   1.000
_cell.angle_alpha   90.00
_cell.angle_beta   90.00
_cell.angle_gamma   90.00
#
_symmetry.space_group_name_H-M   'P 1'
#
loop_
_entity.id
_entity.type
_entity.pdbx_description
1 polymer ?
#
loop_
_entity_poly.entity_id
_entity_poly.type
_entity_poly.pdbx_seq_one_letter_code
_entity_poly.pdbx_strand_id
1 'polypeptide(L)'
;MQGPGIVSATVAVTTIAPGVHEIDTLLGGWEHMTAGYLIDGPRPVLVETGSQSSVEVLLEALAALGLEAEDLAGVAVTHIHLDHAGGVGDVARAFPGATVYVHEKGARHLANPSRLVDSAARVYGPLLDSLYGRLDPTPSDRIHVLADGEQIDIGAGRHLVAVDSPGHAKHHLGLHDSDSGLLFAGDAVGVRLPDVGVLRPATPPPDFDLEQALTSLGRFAERRPSGIALAHYGVVPSDPAELLEEARETLQSWADEAERAWREGEDIATALGQRFAADLDGFDADKRKKLETLNGVHSNAAGFRRWLETRDSAAATSTAIPTNTATTGENG
;
A
#
# COMPACT_ATOMS: atom_id res chain seq x y z
N MET A 1 25.98 -6.32 6.53
CA MET A 1 25.57 -7.57 7.22
C MET A 1 24.66 -8.29 6.25
N GLN A 2 25.05 -9.46 5.78
CA GLN A 2 24.24 -10.27 4.88
C GLN A 2 22.99 -10.70 5.65
N GLY A 3 21.80 -10.51 5.03
CA GLY A 3 20.57 -11.15 5.47
C GLY A 3 20.75 -12.67 5.44
N PRO A 4 19.90 -13.45 6.13
CA PRO A 4 19.96 -14.90 6.06
C PRO A 4 19.86 -15.29 4.58
N GLY A 5 20.83 -16.07 4.10
CA GLY A 5 20.83 -16.57 2.73
C GLY A 5 19.52 -17.31 2.49
N ILE A 6 18.97 -17.16 1.28
CA ILE A 6 17.74 -17.82 0.83
C ILE A 6 17.94 -19.33 1.02
N VAL A 7 17.48 -19.83 2.15
CA VAL A 7 17.20 -21.25 2.31
C VAL A 7 15.92 -21.46 1.50
N SER A 8 15.85 -22.49 0.67
CA SER A 8 14.62 -22.90 -0.03
C SER A 8 13.47 -22.98 0.99
N ALA A 9 12.84 -21.84 1.23
CA ALA A 9 11.66 -21.77 2.06
C ALA A 9 10.54 -22.37 1.21
N THR A 10 9.85 -23.36 1.76
CA THR A 10 8.60 -23.84 1.15
C THR A 10 7.69 -22.64 1.04
N VAL A 11 7.34 -22.27 -0.19
CA VAL A 11 6.48 -21.09 -0.45
C VAL A 11 5.20 -21.25 0.35
N ALA A 12 4.93 -20.31 1.26
CA ALA A 12 3.73 -20.34 2.08
C ALA A 12 2.56 -19.79 1.27
N VAL A 13 1.66 -20.71 0.85
CA VAL A 13 0.37 -20.38 0.25
C VAL A 13 -0.72 -20.81 1.20
N THR A 14 -1.66 -19.91 1.50
CA THR A 14 -2.82 -20.18 2.36
C THR A 14 -4.11 -19.86 1.62
N THR A 15 -5.03 -20.80 1.53
CA THR A 15 -6.37 -20.51 1.01
C THR A 15 -7.18 -19.80 2.10
N ILE A 16 -7.52 -18.54 1.87
CA ILE A 16 -8.20 -17.65 2.84
C ILE A 16 -9.70 -17.52 2.61
N ALA A 17 -10.15 -17.80 1.38
CA ALA A 17 -11.55 -17.90 0.98
C ALA A 17 -11.66 -18.80 -0.26
N PRO A 18 -12.86 -19.26 -0.67
CA PRO A 18 -13.03 -20.01 -1.91
C PRO A 18 -12.42 -19.27 -3.12
N GLY A 19 -11.41 -19.87 -3.75
CA GLY A 19 -10.70 -19.28 -4.89
C GLY A 19 -9.93 -18.00 -4.54
N VAL A 20 -9.48 -17.83 -3.29
CA VAL A 20 -8.58 -16.76 -2.89
C VAL A 20 -7.42 -17.36 -2.12
N HIS A 21 -6.21 -17.18 -2.65
CA HIS A 21 -4.96 -17.70 -2.11
C HIS A 21 -4.03 -16.56 -1.71
N GLU A 22 -3.71 -16.48 -0.44
CA GLU A 22 -2.68 -15.59 0.10
C GLU A 22 -1.31 -16.22 -0.10
N ILE A 23 -0.37 -15.43 -0.59
CA ILE A 23 1.01 -15.81 -0.87
C ILE A 23 1.93 -14.92 -0.07
N ASP A 24 2.74 -15.51 0.83
CA ASP A 24 3.79 -14.76 1.52
C ASP A 24 4.93 -14.45 0.54
N THR A 25 5.16 -13.19 0.24
CA THR A 25 6.19 -12.76 -0.71
C THR A 25 7.56 -12.58 -0.09
N LEU A 26 7.72 -12.82 1.21
CA LEU A 26 8.99 -12.84 1.95
C LEU A 26 9.87 -11.61 1.76
N LEU A 27 9.33 -10.39 1.90
CA LEU A 27 10.09 -9.15 1.77
C LEU A 27 11.36 -9.17 2.65
N GLY A 28 12.53 -9.03 2.02
CA GLY A 28 13.82 -9.07 2.70
C GLY A 28 14.12 -10.39 3.41
N GLY A 29 13.44 -11.49 3.05
CA GLY A 29 13.53 -12.80 3.67
C GLY A 29 12.74 -12.95 4.97
N TRP A 30 11.88 -11.98 5.31
CA TRP A 30 10.99 -12.03 6.48
C TRP A 30 9.65 -12.66 6.12
N GLU A 31 9.23 -13.66 6.87
CA GLU A 31 7.86 -14.19 6.80
C GLU A 31 6.86 -13.15 7.29
N HIS A 32 5.65 -13.15 6.68
CA HIS A 32 4.52 -12.32 7.09
C HIS A 32 4.83 -10.81 7.11
N MET A 33 5.57 -10.31 6.12
CA MET A 33 5.77 -8.87 5.93
C MET A 33 4.95 -8.32 4.77
N THR A 34 4.92 -9.04 3.64
CA THR A 34 4.14 -8.64 2.45
C THR A 34 3.40 -9.84 1.89
N ALA A 35 2.14 -9.66 1.54
CA ALA A 35 1.27 -10.67 0.95
C ALA A 35 0.86 -10.28 -0.47
N GLY A 36 0.92 -11.24 -1.40
CA GLY A 36 0.21 -11.21 -2.66
C GLY A 36 -1.03 -12.11 -2.59
N TYR A 37 -2.00 -11.90 -3.48
CA TYR A 37 -3.24 -12.66 -3.47
C TYR A 37 -3.58 -13.15 -4.88
N LEU A 38 -3.67 -14.46 -5.08
CA LEU A 38 -4.23 -15.01 -6.31
C LEU A 38 -5.74 -15.15 -6.16
N ILE A 39 -6.48 -14.51 -7.05
CA ILE A 39 -7.92 -14.67 -7.18
C ILE A 39 -8.16 -15.65 -8.32
N ASP A 40 -8.49 -16.89 -7.96
CA ASP A 40 -8.70 -17.98 -8.90
C ASP A 40 -10.05 -17.88 -9.61
N GLY A 41 -10.09 -18.36 -10.84
CA GLY A 41 -11.28 -18.37 -11.69
C GLY A 41 -10.92 -18.67 -13.15
N PRO A 42 -11.89 -18.60 -14.09
CA PRO A 42 -11.61 -18.77 -15.51
C PRO A 42 -10.60 -17.74 -16.09
N ARG A 43 -10.41 -16.61 -15.40
CA ARG A 43 -9.49 -15.53 -15.73
C ARG A 43 -8.76 -15.10 -14.45
N PRO A 44 -7.79 -15.90 -13.96
CA PRO A 44 -7.13 -15.62 -12.69
C PRO A 44 -6.46 -14.25 -12.68
N VAL A 45 -6.55 -13.55 -11.54
CA VAL A 45 -5.90 -12.25 -11.32
C VAL A 45 -5.07 -12.29 -10.06
N LEU A 46 -3.83 -11.85 -10.16
CA LEU A 46 -2.95 -11.63 -9.03
C LEU A 46 -3.14 -10.20 -8.50
N VAL A 47 -3.35 -10.05 -7.21
CA VAL A 47 -3.35 -8.76 -6.50
C VAL A 47 -2.05 -8.66 -5.71
N GLU A 48 -1.29 -7.60 -5.91
CA GLU A 48 0.06 -7.36 -5.40
C GLU A 48 1.12 -8.35 -5.91
N THR A 49 2.31 -7.84 -6.17
CA THR A 49 3.44 -8.66 -6.62
C THR A 49 4.58 -8.76 -5.60
N GLY A 50 4.50 -7.98 -4.52
CA GLY A 50 5.64 -7.83 -3.64
C GLY A 50 6.79 -7.07 -4.31
N SER A 51 7.96 -7.14 -3.69
CA SER A 51 9.19 -6.54 -4.20
C SER A 51 9.83 -7.37 -5.32
N GLN A 52 10.64 -6.72 -6.16
CA GLN A 52 11.39 -7.43 -7.20
C GLN A 52 12.42 -8.41 -6.61
N SER A 53 12.99 -8.10 -5.45
CA SER A 53 13.95 -8.97 -4.77
C SER A 53 13.36 -10.31 -4.31
N SER A 54 12.04 -10.41 -4.19
CA SER A 54 11.32 -11.62 -3.76
C SER A 54 10.39 -12.20 -4.84
N VAL A 55 10.46 -11.69 -6.07
CA VAL A 55 9.56 -12.12 -7.15
C VAL A 55 9.67 -13.60 -7.51
N GLU A 56 10.84 -14.21 -7.34
CA GLU A 56 11.03 -15.65 -7.57
C GLU A 56 10.15 -16.50 -6.64
N VAL A 57 10.01 -16.08 -5.39
CA VAL A 57 9.12 -16.73 -4.41
C VAL A 57 7.66 -16.69 -4.89
N LEU A 58 7.23 -15.53 -5.37
CA LEU A 58 5.89 -15.35 -5.93
C LEU A 58 5.65 -16.24 -7.18
N LEU A 59 6.59 -16.28 -8.10
CA LEU A 59 6.49 -17.11 -9.32
C LEU A 59 6.47 -18.62 -8.97
N GLU A 60 7.26 -19.06 -8.02
CA GLU A 60 7.23 -20.44 -7.52
C GLU A 60 5.86 -20.76 -6.87
N ALA A 61 5.26 -19.81 -6.13
CA ALA A 61 3.92 -19.97 -5.56
C ALA A 61 2.85 -20.13 -6.62
N LEU A 62 2.86 -19.29 -7.64
CA LEU A 62 1.89 -19.35 -8.75
C LEU A 62 2.03 -20.68 -9.51
N ALA A 63 3.25 -21.14 -9.76
CA ALA A 63 3.51 -22.46 -10.38
C ALA A 63 3.02 -23.62 -9.48
N ALA A 64 3.21 -23.53 -8.15
CA ALA A 64 2.71 -24.53 -7.20
C ALA A 64 1.17 -24.57 -7.14
N LEU A 65 0.51 -23.43 -7.40
CA LEU A 65 -0.95 -23.35 -7.58
C LEU A 65 -1.41 -23.85 -8.97
N GLY A 66 -0.48 -24.24 -9.85
CA GLY A 66 -0.77 -24.87 -11.14
C GLY A 66 -0.91 -23.88 -12.29
N LEU A 67 -0.49 -22.62 -12.15
CA LEU A 67 -0.54 -21.64 -13.24
C LEU A 67 0.65 -21.83 -14.19
N GLU A 68 0.32 -21.99 -15.47
CA GLU A 68 1.26 -21.93 -16.58
C GLU A 68 1.33 -20.51 -17.16
N ALA A 69 2.27 -20.25 -18.06
CA ALA A 69 2.56 -18.89 -18.57
C ALA A 69 1.36 -18.18 -19.24
N GLU A 70 0.40 -18.94 -19.75
CA GLU A 70 -0.79 -18.45 -20.46
C GLU A 70 -2.01 -18.25 -19.54
N ASP A 71 -1.94 -18.75 -18.29
CA ASP A 71 -3.14 -18.85 -17.45
C ASP A 71 -3.49 -17.53 -16.74
N LEU A 72 -2.50 -16.72 -16.34
CA LEU A 72 -2.75 -15.48 -15.60
C LEU A 72 -3.36 -14.41 -16.52
N ALA A 73 -4.59 -14.01 -16.24
CA ALA A 73 -5.28 -12.99 -17.04
C ALA A 73 -4.90 -11.56 -16.65
N GLY A 74 -4.52 -11.34 -15.41
CA GLY A 74 -4.17 -10.01 -14.95
C GLY A 74 -3.33 -9.94 -13.68
N VAL A 75 -2.68 -8.79 -13.50
CA VAL A 75 -1.99 -8.38 -12.29
C VAL A 75 -2.56 -7.02 -11.89
N ALA A 76 -3.10 -6.90 -10.70
CA ALA A 76 -3.62 -5.65 -10.16
C ALA A 76 -2.80 -5.22 -8.96
N VAL A 77 -2.35 -3.96 -8.92
CA VAL A 77 -1.64 -3.42 -7.77
C VAL A 77 -2.47 -2.34 -7.10
N THR A 78 -2.50 -2.34 -5.76
CA THR A 78 -3.20 -1.29 -5.02
C THR A 78 -2.52 0.05 -5.23
N HIS A 79 -1.20 0.06 -5.28
CA HIS A 79 -0.40 1.24 -5.57
C HIS A 79 1.02 0.83 -6.05
N ILE A 80 1.88 1.83 -6.35
CA ILE A 80 3.16 1.55 -7.01
C ILE A 80 4.40 1.64 -6.10
N HIS A 81 4.26 1.54 -4.78
CA HIS A 81 5.43 1.37 -3.93
C HIS A 81 6.12 0.03 -4.24
N LEU A 82 7.43 -0.04 -3.99
CA LEU A 82 8.26 -1.14 -4.49
C LEU A 82 7.98 -2.48 -3.81
N ASP A 83 7.41 -2.48 -2.64
CA ASP A 83 6.97 -3.66 -1.89
C ASP A 83 5.60 -4.20 -2.33
N HIS A 84 4.90 -3.50 -3.22
CA HIS A 84 3.65 -3.90 -3.83
C HIS A 84 3.79 -4.18 -5.32
N ALA A 85 4.41 -3.25 -6.05
CA ALA A 85 4.53 -3.30 -7.50
C ALA A 85 5.94 -3.64 -8.02
N GLY A 86 6.89 -3.90 -7.13
CA GLY A 86 8.30 -4.14 -7.52
C GLY A 86 8.47 -5.30 -8.50
N GLY A 87 7.69 -6.36 -8.33
CA GLY A 87 7.71 -7.55 -9.19
C GLY A 87 6.86 -7.46 -10.46
N VAL A 88 6.11 -6.37 -10.70
CA VAL A 88 5.14 -6.29 -11.82
C VAL A 88 5.79 -6.56 -13.18
N GLY A 89 6.96 -5.99 -13.46
CA GLY A 89 7.65 -6.20 -14.74
C GLY A 89 8.10 -7.65 -14.95
N ASP A 90 8.54 -8.32 -13.90
CA ASP A 90 8.95 -9.73 -13.93
C ASP A 90 7.73 -10.65 -14.11
N VAL A 91 6.64 -10.41 -13.38
CA VAL A 91 5.38 -11.16 -13.54
C VAL A 91 4.78 -10.94 -14.94
N ALA A 92 4.76 -9.71 -15.45
CA ALA A 92 4.31 -9.43 -16.80
C ALA A 92 5.16 -10.14 -17.89
N ARG A 93 6.44 -10.39 -17.61
CA ARG A 93 7.32 -11.16 -18.50
C ARG A 93 7.04 -12.66 -18.39
N ALA A 94 6.82 -13.18 -17.18
CA ALA A 94 6.52 -14.59 -16.94
C ALA A 94 5.13 -14.98 -17.50
N PHE A 95 4.16 -14.07 -17.47
CA PHE A 95 2.80 -14.25 -17.95
C PHE A 95 2.48 -13.24 -19.09
N PRO A 96 2.91 -13.53 -20.34
CA PRO A 96 2.82 -12.58 -21.44
C PRO A 96 1.38 -12.22 -21.85
N GLY A 97 0.37 -12.98 -21.45
CA GLY A 97 -1.06 -12.69 -21.64
C GLY A 97 -1.68 -11.76 -20.58
N ALA A 98 -1.04 -11.59 -19.42
CA ALA A 98 -1.63 -10.84 -18.31
C ALA A 98 -1.70 -9.34 -18.56
N THR A 99 -2.83 -8.69 -18.27
CA THR A 99 -2.99 -7.24 -18.24
C THR A 99 -2.56 -6.69 -16.88
N VAL A 100 -1.82 -5.58 -16.85
CA VAL A 100 -1.41 -4.91 -15.61
C VAL A 100 -2.39 -3.79 -15.29
N TYR A 101 -3.12 -3.92 -14.20
CA TYR A 101 -4.13 -2.98 -13.74
C TYR A 101 -3.56 -2.07 -12.66
N VAL A 102 -3.66 -0.76 -12.84
CA VAL A 102 -3.10 0.24 -11.94
C VAL A 102 -3.88 1.56 -12.00
N HIS A 103 -3.83 2.36 -10.94
CA HIS A 103 -4.36 3.71 -10.95
C HIS A 103 -3.65 4.60 -11.99
N GLU A 104 -4.38 5.58 -12.58
CA GLU A 104 -3.88 6.50 -13.62
C GLU A 104 -2.52 7.13 -13.26
N LYS A 105 -2.39 7.63 -12.03
CA LYS A 105 -1.15 8.30 -11.57
C LYS A 105 0.05 7.34 -11.44
N GLY A 106 -0.21 6.03 -11.37
CA GLY A 106 0.83 4.98 -11.30
C GLY A 106 1.31 4.51 -12.66
N ALA A 107 0.44 4.49 -13.67
CA ALA A 107 0.68 3.86 -14.97
C ALA A 107 1.99 4.25 -15.66
N ARG A 108 2.28 5.55 -15.71
CA ARG A 108 3.53 6.07 -16.32
C ARG A 108 4.80 5.58 -15.63
N HIS A 109 4.71 5.30 -14.32
CA HIS A 109 5.85 4.85 -13.53
C HIS A 109 6.11 3.35 -13.68
N LEU A 110 5.07 2.56 -13.96
CA LEU A 110 5.26 1.16 -14.35
C LEU A 110 5.80 1.04 -15.77
N ALA A 111 5.38 1.92 -16.68
CA ALA A 111 5.94 1.96 -18.06
C ALA A 111 7.39 2.46 -18.10
N ASN A 112 7.74 3.43 -17.25
CA ASN A 112 9.11 3.94 -17.12
C ASN A 112 9.45 4.19 -15.65
N PRO A 113 10.00 3.19 -14.94
CA PRO A 113 10.21 3.23 -13.50
C PRO A 113 11.40 4.07 -13.04
N SER A 114 12.24 4.61 -13.93
CA SER A 114 13.50 5.27 -13.57
C SER A 114 13.34 6.31 -12.48
N ARG A 115 12.35 7.22 -12.60
CA ARG A 115 12.11 8.26 -11.59
C ARG A 115 11.66 7.72 -10.24
N LEU A 116 10.86 6.64 -10.26
CA LEU A 116 10.39 5.99 -9.04
C LEU A 116 11.56 5.32 -8.30
N VAL A 117 12.38 4.56 -9.04
CA VAL A 117 13.57 3.89 -8.49
C VAL A 117 14.60 4.91 -7.98
N ASP A 118 14.86 5.98 -8.74
CA ASP A 118 15.74 7.08 -8.30
C ASP A 118 15.24 7.76 -7.02
N SER A 119 13.93 7.92 -6.88
CA SER A 119 13.33 8.49 -5.67
C SER A 119 13.46 7.53 -4.48
N ALA A 120 13.17 6.26 -4.67
CA ALA A 120 13.33 5.22 -3.67
C ALA A 120 14.78 5.08 -3.22
N ALA A 121 15.75 5.17 -4.14
CA ALA A 121 17.18 5.13 -3.81
C ALA A 121 17.62 6.24 -2.85
N ARG A 122 17.00 7.42 -2.92
CA ARG A 122 17.28 8.51 -1.98
C ARG A 122 16.73 8.27 -0.58
N VAL A 123 15.63 7.53 -0.49
CA VAL A 123 14.97 7.20 0.79
C VAL A 123 15.63 6.01 1.45
N TYR A 124 15.80 4.92 0.71
CA TYR A 124 16.25 3.63 1.24
C TYR A 124 17.78 3.44 1.19
N GLY A 125 18.49 4.21 0.32
CA GLY A 125 19.94 4.08 0.19
C GLY A 125 20.37 2.64 -0.10
N PRO A 126 21.35 2.10 0.66
CA PRO A 126 21.85 0.74 0.47
C PRO A 126 20.81 -0.37 0.72
N LEU A 127 19.70 -0.07 1.40
CA LEU A 127 18.64 -1.04 1.65
C LEU A 127 17.78 -1.29 0.42
N LEU A 128 17.81 -0.39 -0.58
CA LEU A 128 17.01 -0.54 -1.78
C LEU A 128 17.24 -1.89 -2.45
N ASP A 129 18.50 -2.22 -2.73
CA ASP A 129 18.84 -3.46 -3.45
C ASP A 129 18.51 -4.72 -2.66
N SER A 130 18.65 -4.67 -1.33
CA SER A 130 18.45 -5.85 -0.47
C SER A 130 17.00 -6.10 -0.09
N LEU A 131 16.17 -5.05 0.01
CA LEU A 131 14.76 -5.18 0.37
C LEU A 131 13.86 -5.20 -0.86
N TYR A 132 14.09 -4.29 -1.81
CA TYR A 132 13.14 -4.05 -2.90
C TYR A 132 13.66 -4.51 -4.26
N GLY A 133 14.98 -4.45 -4.49
CA GLY A 133 15.57 -4.72 -5.80
C GLY A 133 15.26 -3.62 -6.82
N ARG A 134 15.05 -4.02 -8.07
CA ARG A 134 14.66 -3.14 -9.16
C ARG A 134 13.14 -3.06 -9.29
N LEU A 135 12.68 -2.20 -10.17
CA LEU A 135 11.38 -2.28 -10.81
C LEU A 135 11.60 -2.27 -12.31
N ASP A 136 11.39 -3.41 -12.97
CA ASP A 136 11.54 -3.53 -14.43
C ASP A 136 10.32 -2.91 -15.14
N PRO A 137 10.53 -2.25 -16.31
CA PRO A 137 9.44 -1.59 -17.01
C PRO A 137 8.42 -2.59 -17.56
N THR A 138 7.15 -2.21 -17.50
CA THR A 138 6.05 -2.93 -18.15
C THR A 138 5.69 -2.26 -19.48
N PRO A 139 5.54 -3.00 -20.59
CA PRO A 139 5.10 -2.42 -21.87
C PRO A 139 3.79 -1.66 -21.70
N SER A 140 3.71 -0.44 -22.26
CA SER A 140 2.56 0.46 -22.04
C SER A 140 1.25 -0.10 -22.59
N ASP A 141 1.30 -0.94 -23.61
CA ASP A 141 0.14 -1.64 -24.20
C ASP A 141 -0.40 -2.78 -23.33
N ARG A 142 0.35 -3.15 -22.30
CA ARG A 142 -0.04 -4.13 -21.28
C ARG A 142 -0.65 -3.47 -20.03
N ILE A 143 -0.55 -2.15 -19.91
CA ILE A 143 -1.02 -1.41 -18.75
C ILE A 143 -2.45 -0.91 -19.01
N HIS A 144 -3.37 -1.31 -18.13
CA HIS A 144 -4.73 -0.81 -18.09
C HIS A 144 -4.92 0.11 -16.88
N VAL A 145 -5.37 1.34 -17.16
CA VAL A 145 -5.66 2.31 -16.11
C VAL A 145 -7.05 2.04 -15.54
N LEU A 146 -7.13 1.73 -14.27
CA LEU A 146 -8.40 1.54 -13.57
C LEU A 146 -9.01 2.87 -13.13
N ALA A 147 -10.27 3.05 -13.45
CA ALA A 147 -11.11 4.09 -12.89
C ALA A 147 -11.81 3.61 -11.60
N ASP A 148 -12.24 4.56 -10.77
CA ASP A 148 -13.06 4.25 -9.60
C ASP A 148 -14.35 3.53 -9.99
N GLY A 149 -14.66 2.43 -9.33
CA GLY A 149 -15.81 1.56 -9.61
C GLY A 149 -15.63 0.64 -10.83
N GLU A 150 -14.52 0.73 -11.56
CA GLU A 150 -14.24 -0.17 -12.68
C GLU A 150 -14.03 -1.61 -12.21
N GLN A 151 -14.39 -2.57 -13.05
CA GLN A 151 -14.38 -4.00 -12.71
C GLN A 151 -13.29 -4.72 -13.51
N ILE A 152 -12.54 -5.56 -12.82
CA ILE A 152 -11.65 -6.55 -13.43
C ILE A 152 -12.40 -7.89 -13.48
N ASP A 153 -12.64 -8.41 -14.67
CA ASP A 153 -13.37 -9.66 -14.89
C ASP A 153 -12.49 -10.88 -14.57
N ILE A 154 -12.93 -11.68 -13.59
CA ILE A 154 -12.33 -12.97 -13.19
C ILE A 154 -12.99 -14.14 -13.96
N GLY A 155 -14.11 -13.88 -14.64
CA GLY A 155 -14.93 -14.88 -15.29
C GLY A 155 -16.00 -15.48 -14.38
N ALA A 156 -16.93 -16.22 -14.98
CA ALA A 156 -18.08 -16.82 -14.31
C ALA A 156 -18.96 -15.84 -13.50
N GLY A 157 -18.91 -14.54 -13.80
CA GLY A 157 -19.63 -13.49 -13.09
C GLY A 157 -18.87 -12.88 -11.90
N ARG A 158 -17.73 -13.44 -11.49
CA ARG A 158 -16.85 -12.89 -10.45
C ARG A 158 -16.03 -11.72 -11.01
N HIS A 159 -15.85 -10.68 -10.21
CA HIS A 159 -15.05 -9.52 -10.58
C HIS A 159 -14.46 -8.83 -9.35
N LEU A 160 -13.34 -8.13 -9.55
CA LEU A 160 -12.79 -7.19 -8.58
C LEU A 160 -13.25 -5.79 -8.93
N VAL A 161 -13.78 -5.05 -7.97
CA VAL A 161 -14.19 -3.65 -8.14
C VAL A 161 -13.11 -2.73 -7.58
N ALA A 162 -12.57 -1.84 -8.41
CA ALA A 162 -11.62 -0.82 -7.98
C ALA A 162 -12.31 0.24 -7.11
N VAL A 163 -11.69 0.61 -6.01
CA VAL A 163 -12.14 1.66 -5.09
C VAL A 163 -11.01 2.67 -4.95
N ASP A 164 -11.16 3.85 -5.54
CA ASP A 164 -10.16 4.93 -5.41
C ASP A 164 -10.01 5.30 -3.93
N SER A 165 -8.81 5.15 -3.40
CA SER A 165 -8.51 5.26 -1.97
C SER A 165 -7.20 6.01 -1.70
N PRO A 166 -7.08 7.28 -2.19
CA PRO A 166 -5.91 8.10 -1.93
C PRO A 166 -5.78 8.44 -0.45
N GLY A 167 -4.58 8.84 -0.06
CA GLY A 167 -4.23 9.26 1.30
C GLY A 167 -2.89 8.70 1.73
N HIS A 168 -2.71 7.37 1.73
CA HIS A 168 -1.39 6.75 1.82
C HIS A 168 -0.50 7.16 0.63
N ALA A 169 -1.05 7.04 -0.56
CA ALA A 169 -0.45 7.49 -1.81
C ALA A 169 -1.54 8.02 -2.76
N LYS A 170 -1.19 8.96 -3.65
CA LYS A 170 -2.14 9.55 -4.62
C LYS A 170 -2.64 8.57 -5.68
N HIS A 171 -1.96 7.44 -5.83
CA HIS A 171 -2.22 6.38 -6.80
C HIS A 171 -2.73 5.10 -6.14
N HIS A 172 -3.32 5.21 -4.94
CA HIS A 172 -3.79 4.05 -4.19
C HIS A 172 -5.23 3.68 -4.57
N LEU A 173 -5.46 2.37 -4.75
CA LEU A 173 -6.74 1.71 -4.98
C LEU A 173 -6.95 0.60 -3.96
N GLY A 174 -8.16 0.43 -3.43
CA GLY A 174 -8.61 -0.84 -2.88
C GLY A 174 -9.26 -1.69 -3.98
N LEU A 175 -9.28 -3.01 -3.80
CA LEU A 175 -9.92 -3.95 -4.72
C LEU A 175 -10.92 -4.81 -3.94
N HIS A 176 -12.21 -4.75 -4.31
CA HIS A 176 -13.27 -5.49 -3.62
C HIS A 176 -13.75 -6.66 -4.47
N ASP A 177 -13.61 -7.87 -3.95
CA ASP A 177 -14.03 -9.10 -4.65
C ASP A 177 -15.52 -9.35 -4.48
N SER A 178 -16.21 -9.51 -5.59
CA SER A 178 -17.67 -9.69 -5.64
C SER A 178 -18.15 -11.01 -5.03
N ASP A 179 -17.33 -12.06 -5.05
CA ASP A 179 -17.74 -13.39 -4.58
C ASP A 179 -17.41 -13.61 -3.11
N SER A 180 -16.16 -13.43 -2.73
CA SER A 180 -15.74 -13.59 -1.33
C SER A 180 -16.16 -12.42 -0.45
N GLY A 181 -16.40 -11.26 -1.04
CA GLY A 181 -16.63 -10.01 -0.33
C GLY A 181 -15.38 -9.45 0.37
N LEU A 182 -14.20 -10.02 0.12
CA LEU A 182 -12.94 -9.52 0.66
C LEU A 182 -12.56 -8.19 0.01
N LEU A 183 -12.07 -7.27 0.83
CA LEU A 183 -11.45 -6.03 0.39
C LEU A 183 -9.92 -6.14 0.53
N PHE A 184 -9.21 -6.12 -0.59
CA PHE A 184 -7.75 -5.98 -0.62
C PHE A 184 -7.44 -4.49 -0.46
N ALA A 185 -7.04 -4.12 0.74
CA ALA A 185 -7.00 -2.72 1.17
C ALA A 185 -5.64 -2.06 0.98
N GLY A 186 -4.62 -2.80 0.50
CA GLY A 186 -3.24 -2.30 0.41
C GLY A 186 -2.80 -1.70 1.74
N ASP A 187 -2.30 -0.46 1.69
CA ASP A 187 -1.78 0.29 2.84
C ASP A 187 -2.75 1.33 3.40
N ALA A 188 -3.92 1.51 2.78
CA ALA A 188 -4.86 2.54 3.20
C ALA A 188 -5.45 2.30 4.60
N VAL A 189 -5.48 1.04 5.06
CA VAL A 189 -5.91 0.66 6.43
C VAL A 189 -4.73 0.66 7.41
N GLY A 190 -3.51 0.58 6.91
CA GLY A 190 -2.28 0.49 7.69
C GLY A 190 -1.65 -0.89 7.66
N VAL A 191 -0.73 -1.13 8.59
CA VAL A 191 0.10 -2.32 8.71
C VAL A 191 -0.24 -3.07 9.99
N ARG A 192 -0.50 -4.37 9.92
CA ARG A 192 -0.74 -5.23 11.08
C ARG A 192 -0.09 -6.59 10.91
N LEU A 193 1.16 -6.70 11.32
CA LEU A 193 1.89 -7.97 11.27
C LEU A 193 1.32 -8.95 12.30
N PRO A 194 1.09 -10.25 11.95
CA PRO A 194 0.43 -11.22 12.84
C PRO A 194 1.17 -11.46 14.15
N ASP A 195 2.49 -11.47 14.11
CA ASP A 195 3.36 -11.69 15.26
C ASP A 195 3.55 -10.43 16.13
N VAL A 196 3.10 -9.27 15.63
CA VAL A 196 3.10 -7.97 16.30
C VAL A 196 1.72 -7.64 16.86
N GLY A 197 0.67 -7.83 16.06
CA GLY A 197 -0.74 -7.62 16.45
C GLY A 197 -1.18 -6.17 16.59
N VAL A 198 -0.26 -5.19 16.52
CA VAL A 198 -0.56 -3.76 16.58
C VAL A 198 -0.88 -3.25 15.18
N LEU A 199 -1.96 -2.49 15.04
CA LEU A 199 -2.27 -1.74 13.83
C LEU A 199 -1.51 -0.40 13.88
N ARG A 200 -0.66 -0.14 12.88
CA ARG A 200 0.08 1.11 12.74
C ARG A 200 -0.28 1.77 11.41
N PRO A 201 -0.53 3.10 11.37
CA PRO A 201 -0.84 3.77 10.12
C PRO A 201 0.38 3.76 9.18
N ALA A 202 0.15 3.76 7.87
CA ALA A 202 1.19 3.85 6.86
C ALA A 202 1.13 5.23 6.19
N THR A 203 2.05 6.12 6.59
CA THR A 203 2.02 7.53 6.20
C THR A 203 3.34 8.00 5.59
N PRO A 204 3.85 7.34 4.51
CA PRO A 204 5.14 7.70 3.94
C PRO A 204 5.08 9.02 3.14
N PRO A 205 6.19 9.82 3.11
CA PRO A 205 6.28 10.93 2.17
C PRO A 205 6.47 10.41 0.73
N PRO A 206 6.18 11.20 -0.30
CA PRO A 206 5.76 12.61 -0.25
C PRO A 206 4.25 12.79 -0.36
N ASP A 207 3.47 11.72 -0.52
CA ASP A 207 2.09 11.76 -1.01
C ASP A 207 1.03 11.62 0.09
N PHE A 208 1.44 11.36 1.33
CA PHE A 208 0.50 11.22 2.44
C PHE A 208 -0.36 12.47 2.62
N ASP A 209 -1.67 12.24 2.81
CA ASP A 209 -2.71 13.25 3.04
C ASP A 209 -3.76 12.68 3.99
N LEU A 210 -3.88 13.28 5.16
CA LEU A 210 -4.76 12.78 6.24
C LEU A 210 -6.23 12.80 5.85
N GLU A 211 -6.70 13.89 5.28
CA GLU A 211 -8.11 14.09 4.94
C GLU A 211 -8.57 13.09 3.88
N GLN A 212 -7.70 12.84 2.88
CA GLN A 212 -7.95 11.82 1.87
C GLN A 212 -7.92 10.41 2.46
N ALA A 213 -6.97 10.11 3.35
CA ALA A 213 -6.88 8.80 4.01
C ALA A 213 -8.12 8.49 4.85
N LEU A 214 -8.60 9.45 5.64
CA LEU A 214 -9.84 9.31 6.43
C LEU A 214 -11.07 9.13 5.52
N THR A 215 -11.12 9.84 4.41
CA THR A 215 -12.18 9.68 3.39
C THR A 215 -12.14 8.29 2.78
N SER A 216 -10.97 7.78 2.45
CA SER A 216 -10.77 6.44 1.87
C SER A 216 -11.21 5.33 2.79
N LEU A 217 -10.94 5.42 4.10
CA LEU A 217 -11.48 4.48 5.10
C LEU A 217 -13.03 4.50 5.12
N GLY A 218 -13.65 5.68 4.99
CA GLY A 218 -15.10 5.80 4.86
C GLY A 218 -15.64 5.11 3.61
N ARG A 219 -14.98 5.28 2.47
CA ARG A 219 -15.34 4.59 1.20
C ARG A 219 -15.23 3.07 1.31
N PHE A 220 -14.24 2.57 2.03
CA PHE A 220 -14.11 1.14 2.32
C PHE A 220 -15.26 0.63 3.18
N ALA A 221 -15.66 1.37 4.21
CA ALA A 221 -16.80 1.03 5.06
C ALA A 221 -18.12 0.97 4.27
N GLU A 222 -18.33 1.87 3.29
CA GLU A 222 -19.50 1.87 2.41
C GLU A 222 -19.61 0.59 1.57
N ARG A 223 -18.48 -0.07 1.27
CA ARG A 223 -18.47 -1.36 0.56
C ARG A 223 -18.97 -2.53 1.38
N ARG A 224 -19.02 -2.40 2.71
CA ARG A 224 -19.42 -3.46 3.65
C ARG A 224 -18.70 -4.78 3.37
N PRO A 225 -17.36 -4.79 3.36
CA PRO A 225 -16.61 -5.99 3.05
C PRO A 225 -16.90 -7.09 4.07
N SER A 226 -16.80 -8.36 3.66
CA SER A 226 -16.90 -9.53 4.53
C SER A 226 -15.62 -9.78 5.35
N GLY A 227 -14.49 -9.22 4.90
CA GLY A 227 -13.17 -9.28 5.49
C GLY A 227 -12.24 -8.28 4.82
N ILE A 228 -11.15 -7.91 5.49
CA ILE A 228 -10.13 -7.00 4.97
C ILE A 228 -8.81 -7.75 4.92
N ALA A 229 -8.23 -7.81 3.72
CA ALA A 229 -6.92 -8.37 3.44
C ALA A 229 -5.92 -7.22 3.26
N LEU A 230 -4.92 -7.17 4.14
CA LEU A 230 -3.84 -6.18 4.12
C LEU A 230 -2.68 -6.70 3.26
N ALA A 231 -2.01 -5.82 2.54
CA ALA A 231 -0.73 -6.16 1.93
C ALA A 231 0.36 -6.44 3.00
N HIS A 232 0.21 -5.84 4.20
CA HIS A 232 1.09 -6.00 5.37
C HIS A 232 0.32 -6.36 6.68
N TYR A 233 -0.23 -7.48 6.96
CA TYR A 233 -0.24 -8.78 6.35
C TYR A 233 -1.58 -9.48 6.52
N GLY A 234 -2.08 -10.05 5.42
CA GLY A 234 -3.12 -11.05 5.42
C GLY A 234 -4.52 -10.58 5.79
N VAL A 235 -5.45 -11.54 5.87
CA VAL A 235 -6.79 -11.26 6.37
C VAL A 235 -6.76 -11.05 7.87
N VAL A 236 -7.21 -9.86 8.29
CA VAL A 236 -7.29 -9.53 9.72
C VAL A 236 -8.49 -10.25 10.35
N PRO A 237 -8.28 -11.05 11.41
CA PRO A 237 -9.35 -11.84 12.05
C PRO A 237 -10.18 -10.97 13.03
N SER A 238 -10.80 -9.91 12.53
CA SER A 238 -11.71 -9.03 13.27
C SER A 238 -12.87 -8.62 12.39
N ASP A 239 -13.92 -8.07 12.98
CA ASP A 239 -15.01 -7.46 12.22
C ASP A 239 -14.47 -6.34 11.34
N PRO A 240 -14.78 -6.30 10.03
CA PRO A 240 -14.26 -5.29 9.13
C PRO A 240 -14.62 -3.85 9.52
N ALA A 241 -15.81 -3.63 10.09
CA ALA A 241 -16.21 -2.29 10.51
C ALA A 241 -15.43 -1.86 11.76
N GLU A 242 -15.17 -2.77 12.69
CA GLU A 242 -14.33 -2.52 13.87
C GLU A 242 -12.87 -2.22 13.45
N LEU A 243 -12.34 -2.98 12.49
CA LEU A 243 -10.99 -2.74 11.98
C LEU A 243 -10.85 -1.39 11.29
N LEU A 244 -11.84 -0.98 10.50
CA LEU A 244 -11.83 0.33 9.83
C LEU A 244 -11.95 1.47 10.82
N GLU A 245 -12.69 1.30 11.89
CA GLU A 245 -12.76 2.31 12.97
C GLU A 245 -11.46 2.35 13.77
N GLU A 246 -10.87 1.19 14.14
CA GLU A 246 -9.53 1.11 14.75
C GLU A 246 -8.49 1.84 13.88
N ALA A 247 -8.52 1.64 12.55
CA ALA A 247 -7.61 2.31 11.62
C ALA A 247 -7.82 3.84 11.62
N ARG A 248 -9.07 4.28 11.62
CA ARG A 248 -9.43 5.71 11.70
C ARG A 248 -8.93 6.35 12.98
N GLU A 249 -9.24 5.76 14.13
CA GLU A 249 -8.83 6.26 15.44
C GLU A 249 -7.31 6.29 15.59
N THR A 250 -6.63 5.22 15.14
CA THR A 250 -5.18 5.13 15.20
C THR A 250 -4.53 6.20 14.32
N LEU A 251 -4.97 6.34 13.07
CA LEU A 251 -4.47 7.35 12.16
C LEU A 251 -4.68 8.77 12.71
N GLN A 252 -5.87 9.06 13.24
CA GLN A 252 -6.18 10.37 13.84
C GLN A 252 -5.29 10.63 15.06
N SER A 253 -5.12 9.63 15.96
CA SER A 253 -4.29 9.77 17.15
C SER A 253 -2.81 10.06 16.81
N TRP A 254 -2.28 9.42 15.74
CA TRP A 254 -0.93 9.70 15.25
C TRP A 254 -0.83 11.09 14.64
N ALA A 255 -1.84 11.52 13.88
CA ALA A 255 -1.90 12.85 13.28
C ALA A 255 -1.98 13.95 14.35
N ASP A 256 -2.80 13.76 15.38
CA ASP A 256 -2.95 14.72 16.49
C ASP A 256 -1.63 14.92 17.25
N GLU A 257 -0.92 13.83 17.53
CA GLU A 257 0.39 13.89 18.19
C GLU A 257 1.45 14.56 17.29
N ALA A 258 1.46 14.22 15.99
CA ALA A 258 2.37 14.84 15.02
C ALA A 258 2.10 16.35 14.90
N GLU A 259 0.83 16.77 14.89
CA GLU A 259 0.44 18.18 14.85
C GLU A 259 0.79 18.93 16.14
N ARG A 260 0.61 18.29 17.31
CA ARG A 260 1.06 18.84 18.60
C ARG A 260 2.56 19.11 18.57
N ALA A 261 3.35 18.09 18.21
CA ALA A 261 4.82 18.21 18.14
C ALA A 261 5.26 19.29 17.15
N TRP A 262 4.59 19.37 15.99
CA TRP A 262 4.85 20.40 14.97
C TRP A 262 4.62 21.82 15.50
N ARG A 263 3.49 22.06 16.19
CA ARG A 263 3.15 23.38 16.78
C ARG A 263 4.12 23.79 17.89
N GLU A 264 4.59 22.82 18.67
CA GLU A 264 5.50 23.05 19.79
C GLU A 264 6.97 23.08 19.38
N GLY A 265 7.28 22.82 18.09
CA GLY A 265 8.64 22.81 17.56
C GLY A 265 9.45 21.59 18.01
N GLU A 266 8.75 20.51 18.44
CA GLU A 266 9.37 19.24 18.81
C GLU A 266 9.66 18.39 17.57
N ASP A 267 10.55 17.40 17.74
CA ASP A 267 10.78 16.40 16.69
C ASP A 267 9.62 15.39 16.64
N ILE A 268 8.91 15.35 15.50
CA ILE A 268 7.71 14.50 15.33
C ILE A 268 8.04 13.02 15.56
N ALA A 269 9.20 12.54 15.08
CA ALA A 269 9.53 11.12 15.25
C ALA A 269 9.77 10.76 16.71
N THR A 270 10.41 11.65 17.46
CA THR A 270 10.61 11.51 18.91
C THR A 270 9.26 11.50 19.65
N ALA A 271 8.37 12.44 19.33
CA ALA A 271 7.06 12.55 19.96
C ALA A 271 6.20 11.30 19.71
N LEU A 272 6.10 10.86 18.46
CA LEU A 272 5.38 9.63 18.08
C LEU A 272 5.99 8.39 18.75
N GLY A 273 7.32 8.26 18.75
CA GLY A 273 8.02 7.15 19.40
C GLY A 273 7.77 7.07 20.89
N GLN A 274 7.67 8.19 21.59
CA GLN A 274 7.35 8.26 23.02
C GLN A 274 5.86 7.98 23.28
N ARG A 275 4.97 8.61 22.49
CA ARG A 275 3.51 8.48 22.66
C ARG A 275 3.01 7.06 22.47
N PHE A 276 3.57 6.35 21.49
CA PHE A 276 3.17 4.98 21.14
C PHE A 276 4.19 3.91 21.56
N ALA A 277 5.10 4.23 22.50
CA ALA A 277 6.08 3.28 23.02
C ALA A 277 5.44 2.04 23.64
N ALA A 278 4.31 2.21 24.33
CA ALA A 278 3.59 1.14 25.01
C ALA A 278 3.01 0.08 24.04
N ASP A 279 2.73 0.45 22.79
CA ASP A 279 2.27 -0.48 21.76
C ASP A 279 3.32 -1.57 21.44
N LEU A 280 4.58 -1.30 21.79
CA LEU A 280 5.71 -2.21 21.58
C LEU A 280 6.14 -2.93 22.88
N ASP A 281 5.38 -2.79 23.97
CA ASP A 281 5.71 -3.45 25.23
C ASP A 281 5.62 -4.98 25.08
N GLY A 282 6.63 -5.65 25.57
CA GLY A 282 6.75 -7.12 25.46
C GLY A 282 7.30 -7.63 24.13
N PHE A 283 7.57 -6.77 23.14
CA PHE A 283 8.22 -7.20 21.89
C PHE A 283 9.71 -7.41 22.10
N ASP A 284 10.21 -8.53 21.57
CA ASP A 284 11.63 -8.77 21.44
C ASP A 284 12.29 -7.87 20.37
N ALA A 285 13.62 -7.93 20.28
CA ALA A 285 14.36 -7.08 19.36
C ALA A 285 14.06 -7.39 17.89
N ASP A 286 13.76 -8.66 17.55
CA ASP A 286 13.50 -9.07 16.16
C ASP A 286 12.14 -8.56 15.69
N LYS A 287 11.09 -8.66 16.50
CA LYS A 287 9.76 -8.10 16.20
C LYS A 287 9.81 -6.59 16.04
N ARG A 288 10.53 -5.90 16.94
CA ARG A 288 10.73 -4.44 16.83
C ARG A 288 11.46 -4.09 15.54
N LYS A 289 12.54 -4.81 15.22
CA LYS A 289 13.30 -4.60 13.98
C LYS A 289 12.44 -4.85 12.76
N LYS A 290 11.64 -5.92 12.72
CA LYS A 290 10.74 -6.25 11.63
C LYS A 290 9.76 -5.11 11.37
N LEU A 291 9.05 -4.66 12.41
CA LEU A 291 8.07 -3.56 12.30
C LEU A 291 8.73 -2.25 11.89
N GLU A 292 9.86 -1.87 12.50
CA GLU A 292 10.57 -0.62 12.17
C GLU A 292 11.23 -0.65 10.78
N THR A 293 11.57 -1.85 10.26
CA THR A 293 12.06 -1.99 8.89
C THR A 293 10.95 -1.75 7.87
N LEU A 294 9.75 -2.28 8.13
CA LEU A 294 8.61 -2.16 7.23
C LEU A 294 7.90 -0.81 7.36
N ASN A 295 7.55 -0.44 8.60
CA ASN A 295 6.72 0.73 8.90
C ASN A 295 7.29 1.49 10.10
N GLY A 296 8.48 2.04 9.91
CA GLY A 296 9.22 2.75 10.96
C GLY A 296 8.60 4.08 11.34
N VAL A 297 8.71 4.43 12.64
CA VAL A 297 8.23 5.72 13.16
C VAL A 297 8.83 6.91 12.41
N HIS A 298 10.10 6.85 12.01
CA HIS A 298 10.76 7.92 11.26
C HIS A 298 10.14 8.13 9.87
N SER A 299 9.76 7.07 9.17
CA SER A 299 9.09 7.15 7.86
C SER A 299 7.72 7.81 8.00
N ASN A 300 6.92 7.35 8.97
CA ASN A 300 5.62 7.93 9.26
C ASN A 300 5.72 9.41 9.67
N ALA A 301 6.65 9.74 10.55
CA ALA A 301 6.91 11.13 10.96
C ALA A 301 7.29 12.04 9.79
N ALA A 302 8.06 11.53 8.84
CA ALA A 302 8.43 12.29 7.64
C ALA A 302 7.21 12.58 6.75
N GLY A 303 6.26 11.65 6.65
CA GLY A 303 5.01 11.88 5.93
C GLY A 303 4.11 12.90 6.61
N PHE A 304 3.90 12.78 7.94
CA PHE A 304 3.17 13.80 8.69
C PHE A 304 3.82 15.18 8.59
N ARG A 305 5.13 15.27 8.70
CA ARG A 305 5.86 16.54 8.50
C ARG A 305 5.55 17.13 7.13
N ARG A 306 5.64 16.32 6.08
CA ARG A 306 5.38 16.78 4.70
C ARG A 306 3.95 17.23 4.50
N TRP A 307 2.99 16.52 5.07
CA TRP A 307 1.58 16.90 5.06
C TRP A 307 1.35 18.25 5.75
N LEU A 308 1.91 18.44 6.97
CA LEU A 308 1.80 19.69 7.73
C LEU A 308 2.44 20.89 7.00
N GLU A 309 3.64 20.72 6.42
CA GLU A 309 4.30 21.74 5.59
C GLU A 309 3.44 22.18 4.40
N THR A 310 2.80 21.20 3.74
CA THR A 310 1.95 21.44 2.57
C THR A 310 0.68 22.20 2.96
N ARG A 311 0.03 21.77 4.03
CA ARG A 311 -1.17 22.39 4.61
C ARG A 311 -0.92 23.85 5.01
N ASP A 312 0.14 24.10 5.78
CA ASP A 312 0.46 25.42 6.28
C ASP A 312 0.86 26.38 5.14
N SER A 313 1.55 25.88 4.11
CA SER A 313 1.88 26.65 2.91
C SER A 313 0.62 27.05 2.10
N ALA A 314 -0.35 26.13 1.99
CA ALA A 314 -1.62 26.39 1.33
C ALA A 314 -2.45 27.45 2.09
N ALA A 315 -2.51 27.36 3.42
CA ALA A 315 -3.19 28.33 4.28
C ALA A 315 -2.57 29.75 4.16
N ALA A 316 -1.23 29.86 4.16
CA ALA A 316 -0.52 31.11 3.99
C ALA A 316 -0.80 31.77 2.62
N THR A 317 -0.92 30.96 1.56
CA THR A 317 -1.22 31.45 0.20
C THR A 317 -2.67 31.93 0.09
N SER A 318 -3.62 31.24 0.75
CA SER A 318 -5.04 31.61 0.75
C SER A 318 -5.30 32.93 1.47
N THR A 319 -4.55 33.26 2.52
CA THR A 319 -4.68 34.52 3.27
C THR A 319 -4.02 35.71 2.56
N ALA A 320 -3.16 35.47 1.58
CA ALA A 320 -2.42 36.52 0.85
C ALA A 320 -3.16 37.09 -0.37
N ILE A 321 -4.35 36.58 -0.73
CA ILE A 321 -5.15 37.13 -1.85
C ILE A 321 -5.87 38.38 -1.35
N PRO A 322 -5.51 39.62 -1.80
CA PRO A 322 -6.22 40.82 -1.39
C PRO A 322 -7.63 40.83 -1.97
N THR A 323 -8.64 41.01 -1.11
CA THR A 323 -9.98 41.36 -1.53
C THR A 323 -9.91 42.70 -2.27
N ASN A 324 -9.94 42.67 -3.59
CA ASN A 324 -10.03 43.85 -4.41
C ASN A 324 -11.46 44.44 -4.25
N THR A 325 -11.64 45.28 -3.25
CA THR A 325 -12.84 46.11 -3.12
C THR A 325 -12.84 47.10 -4.26
N ALA A 326 -13.65 46.80 -5.28
CA ALA A 326 -14.00 47.75 -6.32
C ALA A 326 -14.74 48.92 -5.65
N THR A 327 -14.04 50.04 -5.47
CA THR A 327 -14.64 51.35 -5.21
C THR A 327 -15.35 51.79 -6.48
N THR A 328 -16.67 51.64 -6.50
CA THR A 328 -17.55 52.35 -7.45
C THR A 328 -17.47 53.82 -7.12
N GLY A 329 -16.68 54.55 -7.90
CA GLY A 329 -16.71 56.01 -7.93
C GLY A 329 -17.99 56.43 -8.61
N GLU A 330 -18.95 56.91 -7.82
CA GLU A 330 -19.99 57.82 -8.32
C GLU A 330 -19.33 59.15 -8.70
N ASN A 331 -19.44 59.54 -9.95
CA ASN A 331 -19.28 60.91 -10.38
C ASN A 331 -20.60 61.38 -10.99
N GLY A 332 -21.13 62.47 -10.38
CA GLY A 332 -22.28 63.21 -10.80
C GLY A 332 -22.11 63.99 -12.12
#